data_48b19d35403f4d06197a37275000b7ae
#
_entry.id   48b19d35403f4d06197a37275000b7ae
#
_cell.length_a   1.000
_cell.length_b   1.000
_cell.length_c   1.000
_cell.angle_alpha   90.00
_cell.angle_beta   90.00
_cell.angle_gamma   90.00
#
_symmetry.space_group_name_H-M   'P 1'
#
loop_
_entity.id
_entity.type
_entity.pdbx_description
1 polymer ?
#
loop_
_entity_poly.entity_id
_entity_poly.type
_entity_poly.pdbx_seq_one_letter_code
_entity_poly.pdbx_strand_id
1 'polypeptide(L)'
;MINKFFTSLLITLMITSHAYSAGSSDSSSSKTKTQYDMAVTHIKAAKNLEKKGKLDKAKQKYEKAQKLLIKSNKKKPDSADTLNYLGFTTRKLGDFENGEKYYLQGLAIDPKHIGINEYLGELYVATNRHNLAVERLEVLSGCNCKEYEDLKAIIAGEKISKY
;
A
#
# COMPACT_ATOMS: atom_id res chain seq x y z
N MET A 1 26.81 -9.46 -93.05
CA MET A 1 27.68 -8.41 -92.52
C MET A 1 27.02 -7.81 -91.31
N ILE A 2 27.67 -7.91 -90.23
CA ILE A 2 27.16 -7.92 -88.83
C ILE A 2 27.36 -6.53 -88.24
N ASN A 3 26.29 -5.86 -87.80
CA ASN A 3 26.45 -4.64 -87.00
C ASN A 3 25.94 -4.92 -85.60
N LYS A 4 26.90 -4.85 -84.66
CA LYS A 4 26.68 -4.97 -83.21
C LYS A 4 26.27 -3.61 -82.66
N PHE A 5 25.08 -3.50 -82.07
CA PHE A 5 24.72 -2.36 -81.23
C PHE A 5 24.88 -2.76 -79.77
N PHE A 6 25.88 -2.11 -79.18
CA PHE A 6 26.06 -2.13 -77.73
C PHE A 6 25.06 -1.15 -77.11
N THR A 7 24.05 -1.62 -76.36
CA THR A 7 23.24 -0.76 -75.54
C THR A 7 23.80 -0.82 -74.13
N SER A 8 24.42 0.28 -73.71
CA SER A 8 24.90 0.48 -72.32
C SER A 8 23.71 0.73 -71.42
N LEU A 9 23.45 -0.19 -70.49
CA LEU A 9 22.42 -0.05 -69.44
C LEU A 9 23.05 0.63 -68.21
N LEU A 10 22.76 1.93 -68.04
CA LEU A 10 23.12 2.69 -66.86
C LEU A 10 22.15 2.27 -65.69
N ILE A 11 22.63 1.49 -64.78
CA ILE A 11 21.92 1.19 -63.55
C ILE A 11 22.20 2.32 -62.54
N THR A 12 21.24 3.20 -62.35
CA THR A 12 21.26 4.23 -61.31
C THR A 12 20.88 3.59 -59.98
N LEU A 13 21.86 3.43 -59.09
CA LEU A 13 21.68 2.93 -57.75
C LEU A 13 21.08 4.05 -56.88
N MET A 14 19.77 4.02 -56.66
CA MET A 14 19.10 4.88 -55.69
C MET A 14 19.39 4.39 -54.27
N ILE A 15 20.29 5.08 -53.57
CA ILE A 15 20.53 4.86 -52.13
C ILE A 15 19.43 5.61 -51.36
N THR A 16 18.41 4.89 -50.93
CA THR A 16 17.42 5.42 -49.97
C THR A 16 18.02 5.37 -48.58
N SER A 17 18.47 6.52 -48.10
CA SER A 17 18.85 6.72 -46.71
C SER A 17 17.60 6.63 -45.82
N HIS A 18 17.40 5.51 -45.15
CA HIS A 18 16.43 5.41 -44.06
C HIS A 18 16.98 6.16 -42.87
N ALA A 19 16.45 7.34 -42.60
CA ALA A 19 16.66 8.01 -41.31
C ALA A 19 15.98 7.20 -40.21
N TYR A 20 16.76 6.46 -39.45
CA TYR A 20 16.30 5.91 -38.19
C TYR A 20 16.10 7.07 -37.20
N SER A 21 14.87 7.53 -37.09
CA SER A 21 14.46 8.35 -35.96
C SER A 21 14.53 7.46 -34.72
N ALA A 22 15.59 7.62 -33.93
CA ALA A 22 15.65 7.10 -32.58
C ALA A 22 14.60 7.87 -31.73
N GLY A 23 13.37 7.45 -31.81
CA GLY A 23 12.34 7.84 -30.87
C GLY A 23 12.72 7.31 -29.50
N SER A 24 13.35 8.14 -28.68
CA SER A 24 13.46 7.95 -27.25
C SER A 24 12.04 7.95 -26.69
N SER A 25 11.41 6.78 -26.66
CA SER A 25 10.19 6.57 -25.90
C SER A 25 10.59 6.48 -24.43
N ASP A 26 10.72 7.66 -23.81
CA ASP A 26 10.69 7.82 -22.38
C ASP A 26 9.26 7.45 -21.93
N SER A 27 8.98 6.14 -21.87
CA SER A 27 7.76 5.61 -21.28
C SER A 27 7.88 5.74 -19.77
N SER A 28 7.73 6.95 -19.25
CA SER A 28 7.30 7.15 -17.88
C SER A 28 5.90 6.55 -17.79
N SER A 29 5.85 5.24 -17.59
CA SER A 29 4.63 4.51 -17.25
C SER A 29 4.10 5.13 -15.95
N SER A 30 3.23 6.11 -16.08
CA SER A 30 2.42 6.65 -15.00
C SER A 30 1.55 5.51 -14.49
N LYS A 31 2.09 4.73 -13.55
CA LYS A 31 1.41 3.60 -12.94
C LYS A 31 0.13 4.13 -12.31
N THR A 32 -1.01 3.86 -12.92
CA THR A 32 -2.32 4.30 -12.42
C THR A 32 -2.45 3.83 -10.97
N LYS A 33 -2.63 4.78 -10.05
CA LYS A 33 -2.75 4.48 -8.61
C LYS A 33 -3.91 3.53 -8.39
N THR A 34 -3.64 2.44 -7.68
CA THR A 34 -4.68 1.49 -7.28
C THR A 34 -5.59 2.09 -6.21
N GLN A 35 -6.73 1.47 -5.95
CA GLN A 35 -7.61 1.87 -4.86
C GLN A 35 -6.91 1.76 -3.49
N TYR A 36 -6.04 0.77 -3.33
CA TYR A 36 -5.18 0.62 -2.17
C TYR A 36 -4.22 1.81 -2.02
N ASP A 37 -3.49 2.18 -3.07
CA ASP A 37 -2.55 3.31 -3.03
C ASP A 37 -3.24 4.64 -2.69
N MET A 38 -4.43 4.86 -3.25
CA MET A 38 -5.26 6.03 -2.93
C MET A 38 -5.71 6.02 -1.47
N ALA A 39 -6.09 4.85 -0.94
CA ALA A 39 -6.47 4.70 0.46
C ALA A 39 -5.30 5.01 1.40
N VAL A 40 -4.12 4.46 1.12
CA VAL A 40 -2.88 4.75 1.88
C VAL A 40 -2.56 6.23 1.87
N THR A 41 -2.76 6.91 0.74
CA THR A 41 -2.60 8.38 0.65
C THR A 41 -3.56 9.10 1.59
N HIS A 42 -4.83 8.69 1.65
CA HIS A 42 -5.81 9.27 2.58
C HIS A 42 -5.47 8.99 4.05
N ILE A 43 -4.98 7.78 4.38
CA ILE A 43 -4.54 7.44 5.74
C ILE A 43 -3.37 8.32 6.18
N LYS A 44 -2.36 8.51 5.32
CA LYS A 44 -1.23 9.41 5.61
C LYS A 44 -1.70 10.84 5.86
N ALA A 45 -2.63 11.34 5.05
CA ALA A 45 -3.22 12.67 5.24
C ALA A 45 -4.02 12.76 6.54
N ALA A 46 -4.79 11.73 6.91
CA ALA A 46 -5.53 11.66 8.16
C ALA A 46 -4.60 11.72 9.38
N LYS A 47 -3.57 10.87 9.41
CA LYS A 47 -2.55 10.89 10.48
C LYS A 47 -1.87 12.26 10.65
N ASN A 48 -1.63 12.97 9.55
CA ASN A 48 -1.06 14.33 9.61
C ASN A 48 -2.07 15.36 10.14
N LEU A 49 -3.36 15.21 9.81
CA LEU A 49 -4.43 16.08 10.35
C LEU A 49 -4.64 15.85 11.85
N GLU A 50 -4.57 14.61 12.34
CA GLU A 50 -4.61 14.29 13.76
C GLU A 50 -3.47 14.96 14.53
N LYS A 51 -2.23 14.88 14.02
CA LYS A 51 -1.08 15.57 14.62
C LYS A 51 -1.28 17.09 14.73
N LYS A 52 -2.13 17.67 13.88
CA LYS A 52 -2.49 19.10 13.88
C LYS A 52 -3.77 19.39 14.66
N GLY A 53 -4.33 18.43 15.39
CA GLY A 53 -5.59 18.56 16.13
C GLY A 53 -6.85 18.72 15.27
N LYS A 54 -6.76 18.47 13.95
CA LYS A 54 -7.89 18.63 13.01
C LYS A 54 -8.70 17.34 12.89
N LEU A 55 -9.30 16.89 14.01
CA LEU A 55 -9.88 15.56 14.16
C LEU A 55 -11.02 15.28 13.17
N ASP A 56 -11.95 16.22 12.97
CA ASP A 56 -13.06 16.03 12.01
C ASP A 56 -12.58 15.83 10.58
N LYS A 57 -11.55 16.60 10.18
CA LYS A 57 -10.94 16.44 8.86
C LYS A 57 -10.18 15.11 8.73
N ALA A 58 -9.56 14.66 9.80
CA ALA A 58 -8.90 13.35 9.85
C ALA A 58 -9.93 12.23 9.69
N LYS A 59 -11.05 12.28 10.43
CA LYS A 59 -12.17 11.34 10.33
C LYS A 59 -12.68 11.22 8.89
N GLN A 60 -12.95 12.33 8.22
CA GLN A 60 -13.37 12.33 6.81
C GLN A 60 -12.35 11.64 5.88
N LYS A 61 -11.06 11.79 6.17
CA LYS A 61 -10.01 11.10 5.40
C LYS A 61 -9.99 9.60 5.67
N TYR A 62 -10.19 9.17 6.92
CA TYR A 62 -10.32 7.74 7.25
C TYR A 62 -11.54 7.12 6.60
N GLU A 63 -12.69 7.79 6.58
CA GLU A 63 -13.89 7.32 5.88
C GLU A 63 -13.65 7.13 4.36
N LYS A 64 -12.94 8.08 3.73
CA LYS A 64 -12.56 7.95 2.31
C LYS A 64 -11.61 6.78 2.09
N ALA A 65 -10.63 6.61 2.96
CA ALA A 65 -9.70 5.49 2.89
C ALA A 65 -10.43 4.14 3.05
N GLN A 66 -11.31 4.01 4.04
CA GLN A 66 -12.08 2.80 4.29
C GLN A 66 -12.92 2.40 3.07
N LYS A 67 -13.63 3.35 2.45
CA LYS A 67 -14.41 3.09 1.22
C LYS A 67 -13.54 2.55 0.08
N LEU A 68 -12.34 3.07 -0.08
CA LEU A 68 -11.39 2.61 -1.10
C LEU A 68 -10.84 1.21 -0.78
N LEU A 69 -10.52 0.96 0.51
CA LEU A 69 -10.05 -0.35 0.97
C LEU A 69 -11.11 -1.44 0.80
N ILE A 70 -12.37 -1.15 1.11
CA ILE A 70 -13.49 -2.09 0.86
C ILE A 70 -13.55 -2.47 -0.64
N LYS A 71 -13.40 -1.48 -1.53
CA LYS A 71 -13.36 -1.75 -2.98
C LYS A 71 -12.11 -2.54 -3.38
N SER A 72 -10.96 -2.25 -2.78
CA SER A 72 -9.72 -3.00 -3.00
C SER A 72 -9.87 -4.45 -2.54
N ASN A 73 -10.39 -4.66 -1.33
CA ASN A 73 -10.61 -5.98 -0.76
C ASN A 73 -11.62 -6.82 -1.59
N LYS A 74 -12.66 -6.17 -2.12
CA LYS A 74 -13.61 -6.86 -3.03
C LYS A 74 -12.95 -7.33 -4.32
N LYS A 75 -11.96 -6.60 -4.85
CA LYS A 75 -11.21 -6.98 -6.06
C LYS A 75 -10.15 -8.03 -5.80
N LYS A 76 -9.49 -7.97 -4.65
CA LYS A 76 -8.41 -8.87 -4.23
C LYS A 76 -8.59 -9.17 -2.73
N PRO A 77 -9.40 -10.17 -2.38
CA PRO A 77 -9.78 -10.42 -0.97
C PRO A 77 -8.61 -10.89 -0.10
N ASP A 78 -7.66 -11.65 -0.66
CA ASP A 78 -6.59 -12.29 0.13
C ASP A 78 -5.34 -11.39 0.22
N SER A 79 -5.52 -10.18 0.76
CA SER A 79 -4.43 -9.24 0.98
C SER A 79 -4.37 -8.81 2.45
N ALA A 80 -3.39 -9.36 3.19
CA ALA A 80 -3.14 -9.00 4.58
C ALA A 80 -2.92 -7.48 4.75
N ASP A 81 -2.19 -6.84 3.84
CA ASP A 81 -2.01 -5.37 3.83
C ASP A 81 -3.33 -4.61 3.74
N THR A 82 -4.25 -5.05 2.86
CA THR A 82 -5.57 -4.42 2.72
C THR A 82 -6.39 -4.60 3.99
N LEU A 83 -6.38 -5.79 4.57
CA LEU A 83 -7.07 -6.11 5.82
C LEU A 83 -6.45 -5.35 7.02
N ASN A 84 -5.14 -5.17 7.06
CA ASN A 84 -4.45 -4.33 8.02
C ASN A 84 -5.02 -2.90 8.02
N TYR A 85 -5.10 -2.27 6.86
CA TYR A 85 -5.62 -0.91 6.78
C TYR A 85 -7.14 -0.82 6.92
N LEU A 86 -7.90 -1.87 6.59
CA LEU A 86 -9.33 -1.96 6.93
C LEU A 86 -9.50 -1.98 8.46
N GLY A 87 -8.77 -2.85 9.15
CA GLY A 87 -8.77 -2.88 10.61
C GLY A 87 -8.41 -1.53 11.22
N PHE A 88 -7.31 -0.93 10.73
CA PHE A 88 -6.86 0.38 11.19
C PHE A 88 -7.92 1.48 10.99
N THR A 89 -8.46 1.63 9.79
CA THR A 89 -9.43 2.69 9.49
C THR A 89 -10.74 2.48 10.22
N THR A 90 -11.22 1.25 10.35
CA THR A 90 -12.44 0.88 11.06
C THR A 90 -12.32 1.22 12.56
N ARG A 91 -11.21 0.85 13.18
CA ARG A 91 -10.90 1.21 14.55
C ARG A 91 -10.80 2.73 14.77
N LYS A 92 -10.11 3.46 13.85
CA LYS A 92 -10.01 4.92 13.89
C LYS A 92 -11.36 5.64 13.74
N LEU A 93 -12.35 4.97 13.21
CA LEU A 93 -13.74 5.44 13.14
C LEU A 93 -14.58 5.03 14.34
N GLY A 94 -13.99 4.34 15.34
CA GLY A 94 -14.62 3.97 16.62
C GLY A 94 -15.20 2.56 16.64
N ASP A 95 -15.12 1.80 15.55
CA ASP A 95 -15.63 0.43 15.49
C ASP A 95 -14.51 -0.57 15.79
N PHE A 96 -14.24 -0.80 17.07
CA PHE A 96 -13.18 -1.69 17.53
C PHE A 96 -13.46 -3.15 17.19
N GLU A 97 -14.71 -3.58 17.29
CA GLU A 97 -15.10 -4.98 17.06
C GLU A 97 -14.85 -5.40 15.59
N ASN A 98 -15.35 -4.63 14.62
CA ASN A 98 -15.10 -4.94 13.23
C ASN A 98 -13.63 -4.65 12.83
N GLY A 99 -12.96 -3.71 13.49
CA GLY A 99 -11.52 -3.49 13.34
C GLY A 99 -10.72 -4.73 13.69
N GLU A 100 -11.04 -5.37 14.83
CA GLU A 100 -10.42 -6.62 15.25
C GLU A 100 -10.68 -7.77 14.24
N LYS A 101 -11.94 -7.92 13.77
CA LYS A 101 -12.28 -8.96 12.79
C LYS A 101 -11.41 -8.85 11.53
N TYR A 102 -11.16 -7.63 11.02
CA TYR A 102 -10.28 -7.45 9.87
C TYR A 102 -8.84 -7.85 10.18
N TYR A 103 -8.32 -7.50 11.34
CA TYR A 103 -6.97 -7.92 11.75
C TYR A 103 -6.85 -9.44 11.84
N LEU A 104 -7.82 -10.11 12.47
CA LEU A 104 -7.82 -11.57 12.59
C LEU A 104 -7.91 -12.25 11.21
N GLN A 105 -8.71 -11.73 10.28
CA GLN A 105 -8.72 -12.20 8.90
C GLN A 105 -7.36 -12.03 8.23
N GLY A 106 -6.69 -10.91 8.45
CA GLY A 106 -5.35 -10.66 7.92
C GLY A 106 -4.30 -11.61 8.50
N LEU A 107 -4.37 -11.91 9.79
CA LEU A 107 -3.48 -12.89 10.44
C LEU A 107 -3.76 -14.34 10.01
N ALA A 108 -4.96 -14.66 9.57
CA ALA A 108 -5.24 -15.96 8.96
C ALA A 108 -4.51 -16.15 7.62
N ILE A 109 -4.18 -15.04 6.93
CA ILE A 109 -3.42 -15.04 5.67
C ILE A 109 -1.91 -14.96 5.95
N ASP A 110 -1.50 -14.03 6.80
CA ASP A 110 -0.12 -13.81 7.20
C ASP A 110 -0.02 -13.66 8.73
N PRO A 111 0.22 -14.75 9.47
CA PRO A 111 0.30 -14.73 10.94
C PRO A 111 1.42 -13.84 11.48
N LYS A 112 2.45 -13.56 10.68
CA LYS A 112 3.62 -12.74 11.07
C LYS A 112 3.57 -11.31 10.51
N HIS A 113 2.45 -10.89 9.94
CA HIS A 113 2.29 -9.55 9.39
C HIS A 113 2.58 -8.48 10.45
N ILE A 114 3.68 -7.75 10.30
CA ILE A 114 4.20 -6.82 11.30
C ILE A 114 3.16 -5.77 11.70
N GLY A 115 2.59 -5.05 10.73
CA GLY A 115 1.64 -3.99 11.02
C GLY A 115 0.32 -4.47 11.62
N ILE A 116 -0.13 -5.70 11.33
CA ILE A 116 -1.34 -6.26 11.95
C ILE A 116 -1.06 -6.60 13.41
N ASN A 117 0.07 -7.26 13.70
CA ASN A 117 0.42 -7.61 15.07
C ASN A 117 0.60 -6.36 15.95
N GLU A 118 1.22 -5.28 15.41
CA GLU A 118 1.29 -3.99 16.11
C GLU A 118 -0.11 -3.44 16.40
N TYR A 119 -0.92 -3.23 15.36
CA TYR A 119 -2.20 -2.53 15.52
C TYR A 119 -3.27 -3.33 16.27
N LEU A 120 -3.24 -4.66 16.16
CA LEU A 120 -4.10 -5.52 16.97
C LEU A 120 -3.65 -5.53 18.44
N GLY A 121 -2.34 -5.53 18.69
CA GLY A 121 -1.78 -5.37 20.04
C GLY A 121 -2.21 -4.06 20.69
N GLU A 122 -2.11 -2.94 19.96
CA GLU A 122 -2.61 -1.64 20.42
C GLU A 122 -4.13 -1.66 20.70
N LEU A 123 -4.92 -2.33 19.84
CA LEU A 123 -6.36 -2.47 20.05
C LEU A 123 -6.64 -3.25 21.34
N TYR A 124 -5.88 -4.30 21.60
CA TYR A 124 -6.02 -5.09 22.83
C TYR A 124 -5.68 -4.28 24.10
N VAL A 125 -4.64 -3.43 24.05
CA VAL A 125 -4.36 -2.50 25.16
C VAL A 125 -5.53 -1.52 25.35
N ALA A 126 -6.02 -0.91 24.27
CA ALA A 126 -7.13 0.04 24.32
C ALA A 126 -8.45 -0.56 24.84
N THR A 127 -8.59 -1.88 24.77
CA THR A 127 -9.76 -2.64 25.25
C THR A 127 -9.48 -3.44 26.52
N ASN A 128 -8.41 -3.10 27.27
CA ASN A 128 -7.99 -3.74 28.53
C ASN A 128 -7.70 -5.26 28.41
N ARG A 129 -7.30 -5.73 27.26
CA ARG A 129 -6.93 -7.13 26.98
C ARG A 129 -5.40 -7.30 26.88
N HIS A 130 -4.69 -6.89 27.94
CA HIS A 130 -3.22 -6.80 27.95
C HIS A 130 -2.52 -8.12 27.64
N ASN A 131 -3.04 -9.27 28.11
CA ASN A 131 -2.45 -10.56 27.80
C ASN A 131 -2.37 -10.83 26.29
N LEU A 132 -3.45 -10.52 25.56
CA LEU A 132 -3.48 -10.67 24.10
C LEU A 132 -2.53 -9.68 23.40
N ALA A 133 -2.33 -8.49 23.98
CA ALA A 133 -1.34 -7.54 23.45
C ALA A 133 0.09 -8.08 23.58
N VAL A 134 0.42 -8.73 24.73
CA VAL A 134 1.72 -9.37 24.94
C VAL A 134 1.95 -10.50 23.94
N GLU A 135 0.95 -11.34 23.65
CA GLU A 135 1.05 -12.36 22.61
C GLU A 135 1.40 -11.77 21.23
N ARG A 136 0.82 -10.61 20.89
CA ARG A 136 1.15 -9.92 19.63
C ARG A 136 2.58 -9.38 19.65
N LEU A 137 3.03 -8.86 20.79
CA LEU A 137 4.40 -8.38 20.96
C LEU A 137 5.42 -9.54 20.80
N GLU A 138 5.11 -10.72 21.34
CA GLU A 138 5.96 -11.90 21.20
C GLU A 138 6.16 -12.30 19.72
N VAL A 139 5.10 -12.22 18.91
CA VAL A 139 5.21 -12.48 17.46
C VAL A 139 6.19 -11.51 16.78
N LEU A 140 6.29 -10.28 17.28
CA LEU A 140 7.18 -9.24 16.76
C LEU A 140 8.61 -9.32 17.32
N SER A 141 8.91 -10.16 18.30
CA SER A 141 10.18 -10.15 19.06
C SER A 141 11.44 -10.32 18.19
N GLY A 142 11.31 -10.92 17.01
CA GLY A 142 12.43 -11.14 16.09
C GLY A 142 12.53 -10.17 14.92
N CYS A 143 11.63 -9.17 14.80
CA CYS A 143 11.59 -8.33 13.59
C CYS A 143 12.64 -7.21 13.57
N ASN A 144 13.23 -6.84 14.70
CA ASN A 144 14.12 -5.67 14.84
C ASN A 144 13.50 -4.42 14.17
N CYS A 145 12.22 -4.19 14.40
CA CYS A 145 11.39 -3.19 13.73
C CYS A 145 10.80 -2.20 14.72
N LYS A 146 10.41 -1.04 14.19
CA LYS A 146 9.81 0.04 14.99
C LYS A 146 8.48 -0.36 15.63
N GLU A 147 7.72 -1.20 14.97
CA GLU A 147 6.42 -1.70 15.41
C GLU A 147 6.52 -2.48 16.71
N TYR A 148 7.59 -3.26 16.89
CA TYR A 148 7.89 -3.93 18.17
C TYR A 148 8.13 -2.93 19.29
N GLU A 149 8.98 -1.93 19.06
CA GLU A 149 9.31 -0.92 20.07
C GLU A 149 8.08 -0.05 20.41
N ASP A 150 7.28 0.31 19.41
CA ASP A 150 6.07 1.08 19.59
C ASP A 150 5.03 0.30 20.42
N LEU A 151 4.77 -0.96 20.12
CA LEU A 151 3.83 -1.79 20.88
C LEU A 151 4.32 -2.07 22.30
N LYS A 152 5.62 -2.35 22.48
CA LYS A 152 6.24 -2.54 23.78
C LYS A 152 6.05 -1.32 24.69
N ALA A 153 6.33 -0.13 24.18
CA ALA A 153 6.15 1.12 24.91
C ALA A 153 4.67 1.39 25.25
N ILE A 154 3.74 1.02 24.38
CA ILE A 154 2.29 1.15 24.64
C ILE A 154 1.84 0.18 25.73
N ILE A 155 2.29 -1.08 25.71
CA ILE A 155 1.99 -2.08 26.75
C ILE A 155 2.54 -1.64 28.12
N ALA A 156 3.75 -1.05 28.13
CA ALA A 156 4.38 -0.51 29.34
C ALA A 156 3.74 0.79 29.86
N GLY A 157 2.80 1.40 29.12
CA GLY A 157 2.20 2.70 29.46
C GLY A 157 3.12 3.89 29.25
N GLU A 158 4.28 3.70 28.63
CA GLU A 158 5.27 4.75 28.32
C GLU A 158 4.86 5.58 27.08
N LYS A 159 3.98 5.02 26.27
CA LYS A 159 3.43 5.65 25.09
C LYS A 159 1.93 5.50 25.06
N ILE A 160 1.23 6.59 24.81
CA ILE A 160 -0.22 6.55 24.65
C ILE A 160 -0.54 6.02 23.26
N SER A 161 -1.37 4.96 23.21
CA SER A 161 -1.99 4.54 21.97
C SER A 161 -2.80 5.71 21.40
N LYS A 162 -2.61 6.06 20.15
CA LYS A 162 -3.25 7.23 19.52
C LYS A 162 -4.71 6.92 19.11
N TYR A 163 -5.49 6.41 20.07
CA TYR A 163 -6.89 6.06 19.87
C TYR A 163 -7.77 6.67 20.94
#